data_c23187f31a8a25bbf1eec5808cf81c5d
#
_entry.id   c23187f31a8a25bbf1eec5808cf81c5d
#
_cell.length_a   1.000
_cell.length_b   1.000
_cell.length_c   1.000
_cell.angle_alpha   90.00
_cell.angle_beta   90.00
_cell.angle_gamma   90.00
#
_symmetry.space_group_name_H-M   'P 1'
#
loop_
_entity.id
_entity.type
_entity.pdbx_description
1 polymer ?
#
loop_
_entity_poly.entity_id
_entity_poly.type
_entity_poly.pdbx_seq_one_letter_code
_entity_poly.pdbx_strand_id
1 'polypeptide(L)'
;MSQAVYRWPKGSVALAAFVAGSIALLFAFAPAYRTAEAKTGLPLTAPLPDRVPPGVVLRVGDPVTRWVFEHNGWEKRLPFRVEWAEITGGPDVTEAFHAGVLDVGFGASVPPIHAVWMGIPVRIVAFREYADRATRQAYVFGIAPKANIKTLSDLRGKRIAFSPSQVQAQIVIETLKAVGIRRQDVTLVELPSSIGGDVYSNALASGAIDAAPIRADLVAQRYVRDFGARGAHILKHPPFRDDGGNVYVPETSLADPGKAAALRIFIHYWGLAQAWVNAHPEDVARGYYVGNRGLPIADARVMAAYTGNVSVPRSWAGAIAYQQAAIDTLGPETKHPRLDAATLFDRRFERIAGDAAASVQGKPS
;
A
#
# COMPACT_ATOMS: atom_id res chain seq x y z
N MET A 1 60.85 -22.35 -17.44
CA MET A 1 59.70 -21.53 -17.17
C MET A 1 58.94 -21.31 -18.47
N SER A 2 57.92 -22.11 -18.74
CA SER A 2 57.23 -22.19 -20.03
C SER A 2 55.93 -21.43 -19.94
N GLN A 3 55.74 -20.42 -20.80
CA GLN A 3 54.47 -19.72 -21.01
C GLN A 3 53.56 -20.54 -21.94
N ALA A 4 52.43 -20.99 -21.42
CA ALA A 4 51.41 -21.65 -22.21
C ALA A 4 50.56 -20.59 -22.94
N VAL A 5 50.70 -20.54 -24.26
CA VAL A 5 49.83 -19.69 -25.15
C VAL A 5 48.56 -20.47 -25.41
N TYR A 6 47.44 -19.92 -24.92
CA TYR A 6 46.09 -20.45 -25.14
C TYR A 6 45.62 -20.08 -26.58
N ARG A 7 45.46 -21.07 -27.47
CA ARG A 7 44.92 -20.91 -28.80
C ARG A 7 43.38 -21.07 -28.79
N TRP A 8 42.66 -20.07 -29.24
CA TRP A 8 41.24 -20.13 -29.49
C TRP A 8 40.90 -20.98 -30.71
N PRO A 9 39.87 -21.86 -30.69
CA PRO A 9 39.45 -22.61 -31.85
C PRO A 9 38.68 -21.72 -32.83
N LYS A 10 39.00 -21.88 -34.12
CA LYS A 10 38.31 -21.24 -35.26
C LYS A 10 36.92 -21.86 -35.42
N GLY A 11 35.88 -21.18 -34.89
CA GLY A 11 34.48 -21.59 -34.98
C GLY A 11 33.48 -20.45 -34.94
N SER A 12 33.93 -19.21 -35.18
CA SER A 12 33.13 -18.00 -34.92
C SER A 12 32.34 -17.43 -36.10
N VAL A 13 32.13 -18.15 -37.20
CA VAL A 13 31.44 -17.62 -38.40
C VAL A 13 30.00 -18.16 -38.54
N ALA A 14 29.62 -19.21 -37.81
CA ALA A 14 28.27 -19.80 -37.89
C ALA A 14 27.24 -19.18 -36.93
N LEU A 15 27.66 -18.37 -35.93
CA LEU A 15 26.75 -17.81 -34.93
C LEU A 15 26.13 -16.48 -35.34
N ALA A 16 26.70 -15.74 -36.26
CA ALA A 16 26.18 -14.45 -36.73
C ALA A 16 24.96 -14.55 -37.66
N ALA A 17 24.82 -15.67 -38.39
CA ALA A 17 23.70 -15.87 -39.32
C ALA A 17 22.39 -16.33 -38.61
N PHE A 18 22.49 -16.90 -37.39
CA PHE A 18 21.31 -17.37 -36.65
C PHE A 18 20.62 -16.25 -35.85
N VAL A 19 21.35 -15.22 -35.46
CA VAL A 19 20.79 -14.08 -34.70
C VAL A 19 20.04 -13.10 -35.61
N ALA A 20 20.47 -12.94 -36.89
CA ALA A 20 19.78 -12.07 -37.84
C ALA A 20 18.45 -12.67 -38.33
N GLY A 21 18.33 -13.99 -38.41
CA GLY A 21 17.09 -14.67 -38.78
C GLY A 21 16.01 -14.66 -37.68
N SER A 22 16.41 -14.66 -36.44
CA SER A 22 15.48 -14.67 -35.30
C SER A 22 14.85 -13.29 -35.02
N ILE A 23 15.52 -12.21 -35.38
CA ILE A 23 14.99 -10.84 -35.23
C ILE A 23 13.95 -10.51 -36.30
N ALA A 24 14.10 -11.06 -37.53
CA ALA A 24 13.12 -10.87 -38.59
C ALA A 24 11.80 -11.62 -38.38
N LEU A 25 11.81 -12.74 -37.65
CA LEU A 25 10.58 -13.49 -37.31
C LEU A 25 9.79 -12.90 -36.11
N LEU A 26 10.43 -12.11 -35.26
CA LEU A 26 9.75 -11.44 -34.14
C LEU A 26 8.92 -10.23 -34.58
N PHE A 27 9.19 -9.64 -35.74
CA PHE A 27 8.38 -8.54 -36.29
C PHE A 27 7.18 -9.02 -37.12
N ALA A 28 7.12 -10.30 -37.53
CA ALA A 28 6.00 -10.83 -38.30
C ALA A 28 4.81 -11.30 -37.43
N PHE A 29 4.97 -11.40 -36.12
CA PHE A 29 3.92 -11.74 -35.17
C PHE A 29 3.62 -10.60 -34.16
N ALA A 30 3.88 -9.36 -34.52
CA ALA A 30 3.25 -8.26 -33.78
C ALA A 30 1.72 -8.43 -33.97
N PRO A 31 0.93 -8.74 -32.94
CA PRO A 31 -0.50 -8.70 -33.12
C PRO A 31 -0.82 -7.29 -33.61
N ALA A 32 -1.49 -7.19 -34.75
CA ALA A 32 -2.08 -5.93 -35.16
C ALA A 32 -2.92 -5.46 -33.98
N TYR A 33 -2.40 -4.47 -33.24
CA TYR A 33 -3.24 -3.71 -32.31
C TYR A 33 -4.32 -3.12 -33.21
N ARG A 34 -5.45 -3.84 -33.31
CA ARG A 34 -6.68 -3.23 -33.73
C ARG A 34 -6.81 -2.04 -32.80
N THR A 35 -6.71 -0.86 -33.38
CA THR A 35 -7.25 0.34 -32.79
C THR A 35 -8.71 0.01 -32.53
N ALA A 36 -9.01 -0.55 -31.33
CA ALA A 36 -10.34 -0.60 -30.83
C ALA A 36 -10.79 0.86 -30.90
N GLU A 37 -11.84 1.13 -31.66
CA GLU A 37 -12.55 2.39 -31.59
C GLU A 37 -12.57 2.77 -30.13
N ALA A 38 -12.01 3.94 -29.81
CA ALA A 38 -11.96 4.43 -28.44
C ALA A 38 -13.42 4.52 -28.02
N LYS A 39 -13.94 3.48 -27.36
CA LYS A 39 -15.17 3.60 -26.60
C LYS A 39 -14.89 4.76 -25.68
N THR A 40 -15.57 5.88 -25.92
CA THR A 40 -15.48 7.05 -25.06
C THR A 40 -15.82 6.57 -23.68
N GLY A 41 -14.77 6.34 -22.85
CA GLY A 41 -14.94 5.84 -21.50
C GLY A 41 -15.78 6.81 -20.67
N LEU A 42 -16.34 6.35 -19.55
CA LEU A 42 -17.10 7.20 -18.65
C LEU A 42 -16.18 8.34 -18.14
N PRO A 43 -16.49 9.61 -18.45
CA PRO A 43 -15.70 10.73 -17.92
C PRO A 43 -15.74 10.77 -16.40
N LEU A 44 -14.63 11.15 -15.76
CA LEU A 44 -14.57 11.31 -14.29
C LEU A 44 -15.53 12.38 -13.76
N THR A 45 -16.03 13.26 -14.64
CA THR A 45 -17.03 14.29 -14.32
C THR A 45 -18.48 13.80 -14.47
N ALA A 46 -18.69 12.64 -15.10
CA ALA A 46 -20.03 12.07 -15.26
C ALA A 46 -20.49 11.40 -13.96
N PRO A 47 -21.79 11.41 -13.64
CA PRO A 47 -22.33 10.67 -12.51
C PRO A 47 -21.97 9.19 -12.57
N LEU A 48 -21.80 8.55 -11.39
CA LEU A 48 -21.62 7.10 -11.33
C LEU A 48 -22.89 6.41 -11.82
N PRO A 49 -22.78 5.38 -12.68
CA PRO A 49 -23.95 4.65 -13.15
C PRO A 49 -24.66 3.92 -12.01
N ASP A 50 -26.00 3.82 -12.11
CA ASP A 50 -26.85 3.21 -11.07
C ASP A 50 -26.96 1.69 -11.19
N ARG A 51 -26.75 1.15 -12.39
CA ARG A 51 -26.93 -0.28 -12.68
C ARG A 51 -25.64 -0.91 -13.12
N VAL A 52 -25.38 -2.10 -12.57
CA VAL A 52 -24.26 -2.96 -13.00
C VAL A 52 -24.75 -3.88 -14.11
N PRO A 53 -24.15 -3.84 -15.30
CA PRO A 53 -24.46 -4.79 -16.37
C PRO A 53 -24.11 -6.22 -15.95
N PRO A 54 -24.79 -7.25 -16.51
CA PRO A 54 -24.39 -8.65 -16.29
C PRO A 54 -22.94 -8.90 -16.72
N GLY A 55 -22.26 -9.80 -16.00
CA GLY A 55 -20.91 -10.24 -16.34
C GLY A 55 -19.76 -9.33 -15.85
N VAL A 56 -20.07 -8.25 -15.15
CA VAL A 56 -19.02 -7.39 -14.54
C VAL A 56 -18.26 -8.16 -13.48
N VAL A 57 -16.92 -8.02 -13.50
CA VAL A 57 -15.99 -8.58 -12.52
C VAL A 57 -15.12 -7.46 -11.98
N LEU A 58 -14.96 -7.40 -10.66
CA LEU A 58 -13.96 -6.58 -9.98
C LEU A 58 -12.88 -7.48 -9.39
N ARG A 59 -11.61 -7.19 -9.69
CA ARG A 59 -10.44 -7.86 -9.11
C ARG A 59 -9.91 -7.00 -7.98
N VAL A 60 -9.94 -7.54 -6.76
CA VAL A 60 -9.76 -6.78 -5.52
C VAL A 60 -8.62 -7.33 -4.68
N GLY A 61 -7.68 -6.49 -4.30
CA GLY A 61 -6.58 -6.79 -3.38
C GLY A 61 -6.81 -6.20 -1.99
N ASP A 62 -7.65 -6.85 -1.17
CA ASP A 62 -7.89 -6.52 0.23
C ASP A 62 -8.32 -7.77 1.01
N PRO A 63 -7.36 -8.54 1.57
CA PRO A 63 -7.64 -9.81 2.23
C PRO A 63 -8.52 -9.71 3.48
N VAL A 64 -8.47 -8.60 4.23
CA VAL A 64 -9.33 -8.40 5.40
C VAL A 64 -10.77 -8.21 4.95
N THR A 65 -10.98 -7.33 3.98
CA THR A 65 -12.32 -7.09 3.40
C THR A 65 -12.87 -8.37 2.76
N ARG A 66 -12.04 -9.15 2.04
CA ARG A 66 -12.41 -10.46 1.52
C ARG A 66 -12.98 -11.34 2.62
N TRP A 67 -12.23 -11.54 3.71
CA TRP A 67 -12.65 -12.39 4.81
C TRP A 67 -13.99 -11.93 5.42
N VAL A 68 -14.19 -10.61 5.61
CA VAL A 68 -15.46 -10.05 6.11
C VAL A 68 -16.61 -10.35 5.17
N PHE A 69 -16.42 -10.20 3.86
CA PHE A 69 -17.44 -10.50 2.85
C PHE A 69 -17.81 -11.98 2.85
N GLU A 70 -16.84 -12.87 2.85
CA GLU A 70 -17.03 -14.33 2.91
C GLU A 70 -17.75 -14.72 4.21
N HIS A 71 -17.27 -14.23 5.37
CA HIS A 71 -17.83 -14.52 6.69
C HIS A 71 -19.31 -14.11 6.80
N ASN A 72 -19.68 -12.96 6.25
CA ASN A 72 -21.04 -12.44 6.29
C ASN A 72 -21.91 -12.86 5.09
N GLY A 73 -21.37 -13.61 4.15
CA GLY A 73 -22.07 -14.02 2.93
C GLY A 73 -22.48 -12.85 2.03
N TRP A 74 -21.77 -11.71 2.10
CA TRP A 74 -22.13 -10.49 1.36
C TRP A 74 -21.88 -10.60 -0.14
N GLU A 75 -20.95 -11.43 -0.57
CA GLU A 75 -20.69 -11.65 -2.00
C GLU A 75 -21.93 -12.11 -2.76
N LYS A 76 -22.78 -12.94 -2.13
CA LYS A 76 -24.04 -13.42 -2.71
C LYS A 76 -25.08 -12.32 -2.95
N ARG A 77 -24.89 -11.13 -2.40
CA ARG A 77 -25.76 -9.96 -2.53
C ARG A 77 -25.29 -8.98 -3.59
N LEU A 78 -24.09 -9.20 -4.16
CA LEU A 78 -23.52 -8.32 -5.16
C LEU A 78 -24.09 -8.66 -6.56
N PRO A 79 -24.45 -7.67 -7.38
CA PRO A 79 -24.91 -7.89 -8.76
C PRO A 79 -23.71 -8.04 -9.74
N PHE A 80 -22.53 -8.38 -9.25
CA PHE A 80 -21.30 -8.60 -9.99
C PHE A 80 -20.44 -9.63 -9.26
N ARG A 81 -19.45 -10.18 -9.94
CA ARG A 81 -18.49 -11.11 -9.34
C ARG A 81 -17.27 -10.35 -8.80
N VAL A 82 -16.77 -10.76 -7.63
CA VAL A 82 -15.49 -10.33 -7.10
C VAL A 82 -14.47 -11.45 -7.27
N GLU A 83 -13.32 -11.13 -7.84
CA GLU A 83 -12.14 -11.97 -7.86
C GLU A 83 -11.13 -11.41 -6.87
N TRP A 84 -10.89 -12.14 -5.79
CA TRP A 84 -9.97 -11.71 -4.74
C TRP A 84 -8.54 -12.10 -5.07
N ALA A 85 -7.64 -11.12 -4.98
CA ALA A 85 -6.20 -11.30 -5.13
C ALA A 85 -5.50 -11.19 -3.77
N GLU A 86 -4.52 -12.05 -3.53
CA GLU A 86 -3.64 -11.98 -2.35
C GLU A 86 -2.53 -10.92 -2.55
N ILE A 87 -2.92 -9.76 -3.05
CA ILE A 87 -2.04 -8.62 -3.32
C ILE A 87 -2.34 -7.54 -2.30
N THR A 88 -1.33 -7.15 -1.53
CA THR A 88 -1.42 -6.05 -0.56
C THR A 88 -0.11 -5.27 -0.53
N GLY A 89 -0.21 -3.98 -0.20
CA GLY A 89 0.96 -3.11 -0.14
C GLY A 89 1.20 -2.33 -1.43
N GLY A 90 1.80 -1.16 -1.26
CA GLY A 90 1.89 -0.18 -2.32
C GLY A 90 2.59 -0.65 -3.59
N PRO A 91 3.81 -1.20 -3.53
CA PRO A 91 4.53 -1.65 -4.71
C PRO A 91 3.77 -2.71 -5.50
N ASP A 92 3.31 -3.77 -4.81
CA ASP A 92 2.64 -4.92 -5.44
C ASP A 92 1.31 -4.51 -6.08
N VAL A 93 0.54 -3.63 -5.42
CA VAL A 93 -0.70 -3.06 -5.98
C VAL A 93 -0.42 -2.19 -7.20
N THR A 94 0.63 -1.37 -7.14
CA THR A 94 1.04 -0.50 -8.27
C THR A 94 1.44 -1.32 -9.49
N GLU A 95 2.21 -2.40 -9.28
CA GLU A 95 2.59 -3.33 -10.34
C GLU A 95 1.39 -4.06 -10.93
N ALA A 96 0.46 -4.54 -10.07
CA ALA A 96 -0.77 -5.19 -10.51
C ALA A 96 -1.70 -4.26 -11.30
N PHE A 97 -1.75 -2.97 -10.96
CA PHE A 97 -2.45 -1.96 -11.76
C PHE A 97 -1.78 -1.73 -13.11
N HIS A 98 -0.45 -1.62 -13.14
CA HIS A 98 0.30 -1.49 -14.38
C HIS A 98 0.07 -2.69 -15.32
N ALA A 99 0.07 -3.89 -14.77
CA ALA A 99 -0.21 -5.13 -15.52
C ALA A 99 -1.70 -5.28 -15.89
N GLY A 100 -2.60 -4.42 -15.41
CA GLY A 100 -4.04 -4.51 -15.66
C GLY A 100 -4.71 -5.73 -15.04
N VAL A 101 -4.12 -6.35 -14.01
CA VAL A 101 -4.65 -7.55 -13.34
C VAL A 101 -5.39 -7.26 -12.05
N LEU A 102 -5.45 -6.00 -11.62
CA LEU A 102 -6.17 -5.56 -10.44
C LEU A 102 -7.06 -4.34 -10.76
N ASP A 103 -8.23 -4.26 -10.16
CA ASP A 103 -9.17 -3.16 -10.31
C ASP A 103 -9.30 -2.31 -9.04
N VAL A 104 -9.05 -2.91 -7.88
CA VAL A 104 -9.14 -2.24 -6.57
C VAL A 104 -7.96 -2.66 -5.70
N GLY A 105 -7.23 -1.69 -5.17
CA GLY A 105 -6.17 -1.91 -4.22
C GLY A 105 -6.36 -1.14 -2.92
N PHE A 106 -5.67 -1.59 -1.88
CA PHE A 106 -5.63 -0.93 -0.59
C PHE A 106 -4.18 -0.59 -0.21
N GLY A 107 -3.96 0.62 0.31
CA GLY A 107 -2.63 1.09 0.72
C GLY A 107 -2.65 2.26 1.68
N ALA A 108 -1.48 2.59 2.23
CA ALA A 108 -1.27 3.78 3.06
C ALA A 108 -1.35 5.08 2.21
N SER A 109 -0.86 6.22 2.75
CA SER A 109 -0.89 7.52 2.06
C SER A 109 -0.04 7.57 0.79
N VAL A 110 1.17 7.05 0.83
CA VAL A 110 2.16 7.24 -0.25
C VAL A 110 1.91 6.41 -1.52
N PRO A 111 1.44 5.14 -1.46
CA PRO A 111 1.24 4.33 -2.66
C PRO A 111 0.42 4.96 -3.79
N PRO A 112 -0.75 5.59 -3.58
CA PRO A 112 -1.47 6.24 -4.68
C PRO A 112 -0.73 7.46 -5.25
N ILE A 113 0.02 8.20 -4.41
CA ILE A 113 0.88 9.30 -4.85
C ILE A 113 1.98 8.77 -5.77
N HIS A 114 2.67 7.72 -5.32
CA HIS A 114 3.77 7.11 -6.06
C HIS A 114 3.30 6.50 -7.38
N ALA A 115 2.13 5.85 -7.42
CA ALA A 115 1.56 5.33 -8.66
C ALA A 115 1.40 6.44 -9.71
N VAL A 116 0.86 7.61 -9.33
CA VAL A 116 0.71 8.75 -10.24
C VAL A 116 2.08 9.30 -10.68
N TRP A 117 3.06 9.38 -9.79
CA TRP A 117 4.42 9.79 -10.16
C TRP A 117 5.09 8.82 -11.13
N MET A 118 4.74 7.53 -11.06
CA MET A 118 5.20 6.51 -12.02
C MET A 118 4.40 6.47 -13.33
N GLY A 119 3.47 7.41 -13.54
CA GLY A 119 2.64 7.47 -14.75
C GLY A 119 1.47 6.49 -14.78
N ILE A 120 1.10 5.93 -13.62
CA ILE A 120 -0.07 5.05 -13.48
C ILE A 120 -1.19 5.90 -12.86
N PRO A 121 -2.16 6.38 -13.68
CA PRO A 121 -3.24 7.23 -13.17
C PRO A 121 -4.19 6.44 -12.30
N VAL A 122 -4.29 6.82 -11.04
CA VAL A 122 -5.17 6.21 -10.04
C VAL A 122 -6.02 7.26 -9.33
N ARG A 123 -7.15 6.82 -8.75
CA ARG A 123 -8.03 7.64 -7.93
C ARG A 123 -8.34 6.95 -6.61
N ILE A 124 -8.33 7.71 -5.52
CA ILE A 124 -8.80 7.28 -4.21
C ILE A 124 -10.33 7.34 -4.23
N VAL A 125 -10.97 6.22 -3.90
CA VAL A 125 -12.43 6.05 -3.90
C VAL A 125 -12.99 5.75 -2.51
N ALA A 126 -12.13 5.47 -1.52
CA ALA A 126 -12.50 5.43 -0.11
C ALA A 126 -11.26 5.71 0.76
N PHE A 127 -11.49 6.16 1.97
CA PHE A 127 -10.46 6.51 2.93
C PHE A 127 -10.88 6.10 4.35
N ARG A 128 -9.94 5.62 5.13
CA ARG A 128 -10.10 5.39 6.57
C ARG A 128 -8.93 5.94 7.35
N GLU A 129 -9.15 6.21 8.62
CA GLU A 129 -8.15 6.67 9.58
C GLU A 129 -8.37 6.00 10.92
N TYR A 130 -7.38 5.99 11.81
CA TYR A 130 -7.61 5.53 13.16
C TYR A 130 -8.54 6.49 13.92
N ALA A 131 -9.50 5.94 14.66
CA ALA A 131 -10.42 6.73 15.48
C ALA A 131 -9.69 7.43 16.63
N ASP A 132 -8.61 6.83 17.14
CA ASP A 132 -7.73 7.31 18.21
C ASP A 132 -6.41 7.93 17.72
N ARG A 133 -6.35 8.41 16.47
CA ARG A 133 -5.14 8.94 15.79
C ARG A 133 -4.40 10.03 16.58
N ALA A 134 -5.07 10.73 17.48
CA ALA A 134 -4.43 11.77 18.30
C ALA A 134 -3.41 11.19 19.32
N THR A 135 -3.58 9.93 19.71
CA THR A 135 -2.75 9.25 20.72
C THR A 135 -2.02 8.03 20.17
N ARG A 136 -2.44 7.51 19.02
CA ARG A 136 -1.93 6.31 18.40
C ARG A 136 -1.01 6.66 17.22
N GLN A 137 0.10 5.97 17.14
CA GLN A 137 0.96 5.96 15.97
C GLN A 137 0.85 4.61 15.25
N ALA A 138 0.78 4.61 13.93
CA ALA A 138 0.80 3.39 13.12
C ALA A 138 2.21 2.82 13.01
N TYR A 139 3.23 3.69 13.15
CA TYR A 139 4.63 3.35 13.07
C TYR A 139 5.43 3.89 14.26
N VAL A 140 6.54 3.23 14.55
CA VAL A 140 7.57 3.67 15.50
C VAL A 140 8.95 3.43 14.88
N PHE A 141 9.98 4.11 15.35
CA PHE A 141 11.35 3.77 14.96
C PHE A 141 11.84 2.57 15.75
N GLY A 142 12.11 1.46 15.07
CA GLY A 142 12.93 0.39 15.58
C GLY A 142 14.40 0.82 15.57
N ILE A 143 15.10 0.60 16.68
CA ILE A 143 16.51 0.97 16.88
C ILE A 143 17.36 -0.29 17.01
N ALA A 144 18.42 -0.38 16.21
CA ALA A 144 19.31 -1.51 16.21
C ALA A 144 20.08 -1.67 17.57
N PRO A 145 20.38 -2.89 18.00
CA PRO A 145 20.96 -3.17 19.34
C PRO A 145 22.19 -2.37 19.71
N LYS A 146 23.02 -1.99 18.74
CA LYS A 146 24.30 -1.30 18.98
C LYS A 146 24.39 0.08 18.35
N ALA A 147 23.24 0.66 17.98
CA ALA A 147 23.22 1.90 17.22
C ALA A 147 23.56 3.17 18.06
N ASN A 148 23.57 3.07 19.39
CA ASN A 148 23.74 4.20 20.31
C ASN A 148 22.79 5.38 20.01
N ILE A 149 21.51 5.06 19.80
CA ILE A 149 20.43 6.01 19.58
C ILE A 149 19.53 5.95 20.82
N LYS A 150 19.43 6.99 21.59
CA LYS A 150 18.54 7.11 22.76
C LYS A 150 17.37 8.03 22.49
N THR A 151 17.55 8.99 21.58
CA THR A 151 16.56 9.96 21.15
C THR A 151 16.60 10.07 19.61
N LEU A 152 15.57 10.65 19.02
CA LEU A 152 15.54 10.85 17.56
C LEU A 152 16.60 11.86 17.06
N SER A 153 17.15 12.71 17.93
CA SER A 153 18.26 13.62 17.59
C SER A 153 19.57 12.84 17.34
N ASP A 154 19.69 11.62 17.89
CA ASP A 154 20.86 10.75 17.68
C ASP A 154 20.84 10.06 16.30
N LEU A 155 19.82 10.31 15.48
CA LEU A 155 19.76 9.80 14.10
C LEU A 155 20.80 10.45 13.16
N ARG A 156 21.43 11.59 13.56
CA ARG A 156 22.49 12.22 12.79
C ARG A 156 23.66 11.25 12.56
N GLY A 157 24.11 11.14 11.32
CA GLY A 157 25.18 10.22 10.89
C GLY A 157 24.79 8.76 10.83
N LYS A 158 23.52 8.40 11.06
CA LYS A 158 23.05 7.03 11.08
C LYS A 158 22.53 6.54 9.73
N ARG A 159 22.50 5.21 9.59
CA ARG A 159 21.91 4.50 8.45
C ARG A 159 20.44 4.22 8.76
N ILE A 160 19.55 4.78 7.97
CA ILE A 160 18.10 4.70 8.21
C ILE A 160 17.43 4.01 7.01
N ALA A 161 16.59 2.99 7.26
CA ALA A 161 15.82 2.35 6.20
C ALA A 161 14.88 3.37 5.53
N PHE A 162 14.82 3.34 4.22
CA PHE A 162 14.03 4.25 3.40
C PHE A 162 13.37 3.48 2.25
N SER A 163 12.06 3.66 2.08
CA SER A 163 11.31 3.08 0.98
C SER A 163 10.49 4.20 0.30
N PRO A 164 10.97 4.78 -0.81
CA PRO A 164 10.41 5.99 -1.40
C PRO A 164 8.95 5.84 -1.88
N SER A 165 8.54 4.61 -2.18
CA SER A 165 7.17 4.27 -2.62
C SER A 165 6.17 4.01 -1.49
N GLN A 166 6.61 4.19 -0.23
CA GLN A 166 5.81 3.82 0.94
C GLN A 166 5.79 4.91 2.02
N VAL A 167 4.80 4.84 2.92
CA VAL A 167 4.64 5.79 4.03
C VAL A 167 5.86 5.89 4.95
N GLN A 168 6.68 4.83 5.02
CA GLN A 168 7.93 4.85 5.78
C GLN A 168 8.89 5.94 5.32
N ALA A 169 8.91 6.27 4.03
CA ALA A 169 9.71 7.39 3.54
C ALA A 169 9.22 8.74 4.10
N GLN A 170 7.90 8.96 4.09
CA GLN A 170 7.30 10.15 4.70
C GLN A 170 7.67 10.25 6.18
N ILE A 171 7.53 9.17 6.94
CA ILE A 171 7.85 9.12 8.38
C ILE A 171 9.31 9.49 8.63
N VAL A 172 10.25 8.97 7.84
CA VAL A 172 11.67 9.31 7.98
C VAL A 172 11.90 10.81 7.74
N ILE A 173 11.42 11.35 6.62
CA ILE A 173 11.66 12.74 6.26
C ILE A 173 10.99 13.70 7.24
N GLU A 174 9.74 13.45 7.65
CA GLU A 174 9.04 14.25 8.64
C GLU A 174 9.76 14.23 10.00
N THR A 175 10.26 13.06 10.41
CA THR A 175 11.03 12.93 11.65
C THR A 175 12.32 13.72 11.59
N LEU A 176 13.10 13.58 10.52
CA LEU A 176 14.36 14.33 10.34
C LEU A 176 14.12 15.84 10.38
N LYS A 177 13.08 16.33 9.68
CA LYS A 177 12.68 17.75 9.73
C LYS A 177 12.35 18.19 11.15
N ALA A 178 11.54 17.42 11.87
CA ALA A 178 11.08 17.77 13.22
C ALA A 178 12.21 17.84 14.25
N VAL A 179 13.28 17.04 14.06
CA VAL A 179 14.45 17.06 14.96
C VAL A 179 15.63 17.88 14.43
N GLY A 180 15.43 18.65 13.35
CA GLY A 180 16.44 19.55 12.79
C GLY A 180 17.64 18.84 12.14
N ILE A 181 17.44 17.63 11.62
CA ILE A 181 18.47 16.87 10.90
C ILE A 181 18.20 17.00 9.39
N ARG A 182 19.21 17.45 8.63
CA ARG A 182 19.10 17.55 7.17
C ARG A 182 19.25 16.16 6.55
N ARG A 183 18.59 15.95 5.41
CA ARG A 183 18.66 14.70 4.64
C ARG A 183 20.10 14.21 4.39
N GLN A 184 21.01 15.13 4.12
CA GLN A 184 22.43 14.85 3.86
C GLN A 184 23.25 14.46 5.11
N ASP A 185 22.72 14.69 6.30
CA ASP A 185 23.37 14.37 7.57
C ASP A 185 23.06 12.93 8.03
N VAL A 186 22.37 12.13 7.20
CA VAL A 186 22.07 10.70 7.41
C VAL A 186 22.34 9.90 6.15
N THR A 187 22.52 8.59 6.29
CA THR A 187 22.55 7.67 5.15
C THR A 187 21.20 6.96 5.03
N LEU A 188 20.43 7.29 3.99
CA LEU A 188 19.21 6.53 3.69
C LEU A 188 19.57 5.27 2.92
N VAL A 189 19.20 4.13 3.49
CA VAL A 189 19.41 2.81 2.89
C VAL A 189 18.10 2.36 2.29
N GLU A 190 18.05 2.30 0.97
CA GLU A 190 16.84 1.88 0.28
C GLU A 190 16.63 0.37 0.47
N LEU A 191 15.55 0.02 1.13
CA LEU A 191 15.13 -1.34 1.38
C LEU A 191 13.63 -1.46 1.07
N PRO A 192 13.20 -2.52 0.38
CA PRO A 192 11.78 -2.77 0.19
C PRO A 192 11.11 -3.03 1.54
N SER A 193 10.01 -2.38 1.80
CA SER A 193 9.19 -2.66 2.97
C SER A 193 8.07 -3.61 2.54
N SER A 194 8.06 -4.83 3.02
CA SER A 194 6.96 -5.77 2.81
C SER A 194 5.99 -5.76 3.98
N ILE A 195 4.70 -5.88 3.71
CA ILE A 195 3.65 -5.88 4.75
C ILE A 195 3.77 -7.11 5.68
N GLY A 196 4.26 -8.23 5.17
CA GLY A 196 4.36 -9.48 5.90
C GLY A 196 5.77 -9.86 6.30
N GLY A 197 6.79 -9.06 5.94
CA GLY A 197 8.18 -9.44 6.11
C GLY A 197 8.92 -8.56 7.11
N ASP A 198 9.75 -9.20 7.88
CA ASP A 198 10.60 -8.58 8.87
C ASP A 198 11.89 -8.01 8.24
N VAL A 199 11.82 -7.52 6.99
CA VAL A 199 13.01 -6.98 6.29
C VAL A 199 13.69 -5.92 7.14
N TYR A 200 12.92 -4.96 7.67
CA TYR A 200 13.48 -3.92 8.52
C TYR A 200 13.93 -4.46 9.89
N SER A 201 13.13 -5.34 10.52
CA SER A 201 13.51 -5.97 11.80
C SER A 201 14.78 -6.79 11.67
N ASN A 202 14.95 -7.54 10.59
CA ASN A 202 16.14 -8.33 10.32
C ASN A 202 17.37 -7.44 10.01
N ALA A 203 17.20 -6.38 9.23
CA ALA A 203 18.26 -5.41 8.93
C ALA A 203 18.74 -4.66 10.19
N LEU A 204 17.81 -4.29 11.07
CA LEU A 204 18.11 -3.72 12.39
C LEU A 204 18.85 -4.73 13.29
N ALA A 205 18.34 -5.95 13.38
CA ALA A 205 18.90 -7.01 14.25
C ALA A 205 20.31 -7.43 13.85
N SER A 206 20.62 -7.40 12.54
CA SER A 206 21.95 -7.67 11.99
C SER A 206 22.90 -6.46 12.06
N GLY A 207 22.38 -5.26 12.32
CA GLY A 207 23.15 -4.01 12.29
C GLY A 207 23.47 -3.51 10.87
N ALA A 208 22.75 -3.98 9.84
CA ALA A 208 22.85 -3.46 8.49
C ALA A 208 22.36 -2.01 8.40
N ILE A 209 21.38 -1.66 9.23
CA ILE A 209 20.85 -0.30 9.43
C ILE A 209 20.80 0.01 10.93
N ASP A 210 20.76 1.28 11.30
CA ASP A 210 20.77 1.75 12.67
C ASP A 210 19.36 2.06 13.20
N ALA A 211 18.47 2.52 12.31
CA ALA A 211 17.08 2.83 12.61
C ALA A 211 16.15 2.53 11.41
N ALA A 212 14.90 2.21 11.68
CA ALA A 212 13.88 2.02 10.66
C ALA A 212 12.47 2.31 11.19
N PRO A 213 11.56 2.91 10.41
CA PRO A 213 10.15 2.96 10.77
C PRO A 213 9.52 1.58 10.58
N ILE A 214 9.16 0.93 11.69
CA ILE A 214 8.46 -0.35 11.74
C ILE A 214 7.04 -0.15 12.24
N ARG A 215 6.12 -1.03 11.87
CA ARG A 215 4.74 -0.96 12.32
C ARG A 215 4.66 -1.09 13.83
N ALA A 216 3.87 -0.23 14.46
CA ALA A 216 3.69 -0.20 15.92
C ALA A 216 2.85 -1.37 16.47
N ASP A 217 2.39 -2.25 15.61
CA ASP A 217 1.63 -3.46 15.94
C ASP A 217 2.53 -4.62 16.42
N LEU A 218 2.17 -5.84 16.07
CA LEU A 218 2.89 -7.06 16.39
C LEU A 218 4.37 -7.03 15.94
N VAL A 219 4.69 -6.28 14.87
CA VAL A 219 6.07 -6.16 14.36
C VAL A 219 6.98 -5.53 15.42
N ALA A 220 6.58 -4.39 15.98
CA ALA A 220 7.36 -3.72 17.03
C ALA A 220 7.43 -4.56 18.31
N GLN A 221 6.33 -5.22 18.70
CA GLN A 221 6.31 -6.08 19.89
C GLN A 221 7.28 -7.27 19.73
N ARG A 222 7.25 -7.95 18.58
CA ARG A 222 8.18 -9.07 18.28
C ARG A 222 9.61 -8.57 18.22
N TYR A 223 9.85 -7.44 17.57
CA TYR A 223 11.21 -6.87 17.49
C TYR A 223 11.83 -6.65 18.87
N VAL A 224 11.07 -6.00 19.80
CA VAL A 224 11.56 -5.77 21.17
C VAL A 224 11.67 -7.06 21.96
N ARG A 225 10.71 -7.98 21.85
CA ARG A 225 10.76 -9.29 22.51
C ARG A 225 11.99 -10.09 22.10
N ASP A 226 12.28 -10.15 20.80
CA ASP A 226 13.31 -11.04 20.25
C ASP A 226 14.73 -10.44 20.35
N PHE A 227 14.84 -9.11 20.37
CA PHE A 227 16.12 -8.42 20.30
C PHE A 227 16.39 -7.43 21.43
N GLY A 228 15.39 -7.18 22.31
CA GLY A 228 15.52 -6.21 23.43
C GLY A 228 16.64 -6.54 24.41
N ALA A 229 16.85 -7.83 24.74
CA ALA A 229 17.96 -8.25 25.59
C ALA A 229 19.35 -7.92 25.01
N ARG A 230 19.46 -7.68 23.70
CA ARG A 230 20.68 -7.22 23.02
C ARG A 230 20.78 -5.69 22.89
N GLY A 231 19.79 -4.94 23.38
CA GLY A 231 19.73 -3.48 23.36
C GLY A 231 18.82 -2.89 22.28
N ALA A 232 18.08 -3.72 21.54
CA ALA A 232 17.06 -3.23 20.62
C ALA A 232 15.92 -2.57 21.39
N HIS A 233 15.41 -1.48 20.87
CA HIS A 233 14.26 -0.77 21.45
C HIS A 233 13.50 0.03 20.38
N ILE A 234 12.44 0.69 20.78
CA ILE A 234 11.64 1.52 19.89
C ILE A 234 11.59 2.97 20.40
N LEU A 235 11.47 3.92 19.47
CA LEU A 235 11.23 5.32 19.74
C LEU A 235 9.96 5.78 19.00
N LYS A 236 9.12 6.55 19.65
CA LYS A 236 8.00 7.21 18.99
C LYS A 236 8.50 8.36 18.11
N HIS A 237 7.94 8.52 16.93
CA HIS A 237 8.20 9.69 16.10
C HIS A 237 7.46 10.94 16.62
N PRO A 238 7.81 12.17 16.19
CA PRO A 238 7.07 13.38 16.53
C PRO A 238 5.59 13.30 16.15
N PRO A 239 4.71 14.12 16.74
CA PRO A 239 3.26 14.03 16.53
C PRO A 239 2.83 14.56 15.15
N PHE A 240 3.11 13.81 14.10
CA PHE A 240 2.53 13.98 12.77
C PHE A 240 1.69 12.75 12.40
N ARG A 241 0.88 12.89 11.39
CA ARG A 241 -0.06 11.85 10.96
C ARG A 241 0.64 10.76 10.15
N ASP A 242 0.37 9.47 10.46
CA ASP A 242 0.94 8.29 9.81
C ASP A 242 -0.09 7.17 9.52
N ASP A 243 -1.40 7.45 9.73
CA ASP A 243 -2.45 6.44 9.91
C ASP A 243 -3.42 6.27 8.72
N GLY A 244 -3.26 7.02 7.64
CA GLY A 244 -4.19 7.00 6.51
C GLY A 244 -4.20 5.67 5.75
N GLY A 245 -5.39 5.15 5.47
CA GLY A 245 -5.61 4.00 4.61
C GLY A 245 -6.54 4.34 3.44
N ASN A 246 -6.09 4.08 2.21
CA ASN A 246 -6.79 4.42 0.98
C ASN A 246 -7.24 3.16 0.24
N VAL A 247 -8.48 3.11 -0.20
CA VAL A 247 -8.91 2.29 -1.32
C VAL A 247 -8.72 3.11 -2.58
N TYR A 248 -7.93 2.62 -3.52
CA TYR A 248 -7.66 3.33 -4.76
C TYR A 248 -7.74 2.39 -5.95
N VAL A 249 -8.06 2.95 -7.10
CA VAL A 249 -8.37 2.24 -8.33
C VAL A 249 -7.67 2.90 -9.52
N PRO A 250 -7.27 2.17 -10.56
CA PRO A 250 -6.79 2.77 -11.80
C PRO A 250 -7.93 3.51 -12.51
N GLU A 251 -7.64 4.62 -13.17
CA GLU A 251 -8.65 5.39 -13.92
C GLU A 251 -9.32 4.55 -15.01
N THR A 252 -8.65 3.54 -15.53
CA THR A 252 -9.23 2.59 -16.49
C THR A 252 -10.44 1.83 -15.93
N SER A 253 -10.44 1.51 -14.62
CA SER A 253 -11.59 0.89 -13.96
C SER A 253 -12.75 1.88 -13.79
N LEU A 254 -12.46 3.16 -13.61
CA LEU A 254 -13.49 4.23 -13.54
C LEU A 254 -14.05 4.62 -14.91
N ALA A 255 -13.25 4.47 -15.95
CA ALA A 255 -13.65 4.71 -17.34
C ALA A 255 -14.60 3.64 -17.89
N ASP A 256 -14.60 2.42 -17.31
CA ASP A 256 -15.57 1.38 -17.63
C ASP A 256 -16.87 1.62 -16.85
N PRO A 257 -18.00 1.91 -17.52
CA PRO A 257 -19.26 2.21 -16.84
C PRO A 257 -19.77 1.07 -15.94
N GLY A 258 -19.54 -0.19 -16.34
CA GLY A 258 -19.94 -1.37 -15.57
C GLY A 258 -19.12 -1.49 -14.30
N LYS A 259 -17.79 -1.34 -14.39
CA LYS A 259 -16.90 -1.35 -13.21
C LYS A 259 -17.15 -0.13 -12.31
N ALA A 260 -17.40 1.07 -12.87
CA ALA A 260 -17.70 2.25 -12.07
C ALA A 260 -19.00 2.05 -11.25
N ALA A 261 -20.04 1.45 -11.85
CA ALA A 261 -21.27 1.07 -11.13
C ALA A 261 -21.00 0.01 -10.04
N ALA A 262 -20.21 -1.01 -10.35
CA ALA A 262 -19.82 -2.06 -9.40
C ALA A 262 -18.98 -1.49 -8.25
N LEU A 263 -18.03 -0.59 -8.53
CA LEU A 263 -17.23 0.11 -7.52
C LEU A 263 -18.10 0.90 -6.55
N ARG A 264 -19.15 1.57 -7.01
CA ARG A 264 -20.09 2.30 -6.14
C ARG A 264 -20.71 1.36 -5.09
N ILE A 265 -21.14 0.19 -5.50
CA ILE A 265 -21.71 -0.82 -4.59
C ILE A 265 -20.61 -1.43 -3.70
N PHE A 266 -19.47 -1.78 -4.28
CA PHE A 266 -18.34 -2.32 -3.53
C PHE A 266 -17.88 -1.39 -2.41
N ILE A 267 -17.73 -0.10 -2.68
CA ILE A 267 -17.32 0.92 -1.70
C ILE A 267 -18.35 1.09 -0.57
N HIS A 268 -19.66 0.95 -0.88
CA HIS A 268 -20.68 0.89 0.16
C HIS A 268 -20.46 -0.31 1.11
N TYR A 269 -20.30 -1.52 0.56
CA TYR A 269 -20.04 -2.71 1.37
C TYR A 269 -18.69 -2.66 2.08
N TRP A 270 -17.68 -2.04 1.48
CA TRP A 270 -16.41 -1.80 2.15
C TRP A 270 -16.58 -0.92 3.40
N GLY A 271 -17.40 0.12 3.31
CA GLY A 271 -17.73 0.95 4.49
C GLY A 271 -18.43 0.15 5.60
N LEU A 272 -19.39 -0.72 5.23
CA LEU A 272 -20.02 -1.66 6.18
C LEU A 272 -18.99 -2.59 6.80
N ALA A 273 -18.02 -3.10 6.00
CA ALA A 273 -16.97 -3.99 6.49
C ALA A 273 -16.08 -3.32 7.52
N GLN A 274 -15.72 -2.04 7.34
CA GLN A 274 -14.93 -1.31 8.35
C GLN A 274 -15.71 -1.18 9.67
N ALA A 275 -16.99 -0.86 9.62
CA ALA A 275 -17.83 -0.80 10.82
C ALA A 275 -17.99 -2.17 11.49
N TRP A 276 -18.13 -3.24 10.70
CA TRP A 276 -18.23 -4.61 11.21
C TRP A 276 -16.94 -5.03 11.91
N VAL A 277 -15.77 -4.77 11.32
CA VAL A 277 -14.45 -5.07 11.92
C VAL A 277 -14.29 -4.36 13.27
N ASN A 278 -14.72 -3.11 13.37
CA ASN A 278 -14.70 -2.36 14.64
C ASN A 278 -15.58 -3.01 15.73
N ALA A 279 -16.75 -3.54 15.33
CA ALA A 279 -17.71 -4.12 16.27
C ALA A 279 -17.36 -5.58 16.67
N HIS A 280 -16.55 -6.29 15.86
CA HIS A 280 -16.29 -7.73 16.02
C HIS A 280 -14.80 -8.08 16.09
N PRO A 281 -14.01 -7.44 16.99
CA PRO A 281 -12.55 -7.64 17.04
C PRO A 281 -12.15 -9.07 17.40
N GLU A 282 -12.95 -9.79 18.21
CA GLU A 282 -12.65 -11.18 18.56
C GLU A 282 -12.91 -12.14 17.39
N ASP A 283 -13.95 -11.88 16.58
CA ASP A 283 -14.23 -12.67 15.36
C ASP A 283 -13.11 -12.45 14.33
N VAL A 284 -12.62 -11.22 14.16
CA VAL A 284 -11.48 -10.90 13.32
C VAL A 284 -10.20 -11.60 13.82
N ALA A 285 -9.97 -11.60 15.15
CA ALA A 285 -8.83 -12.28 15.74
C ALA A 285 -8.89 -13.79 15.46
N ARG A 286 -10.00 -14.45 15.78
CA ARG A 286 -10.13 -15.89 15.64
C ARG A 286 -10.27 -16.33 14.19
N GLY A 287 -11.14 -15.69 13.42
CA GLY A 287 -11.46 -16.13 12.06
C GLY A 287 -10.37 -15.74 11.07
N TYR A 288 -10.00 -14.46 11.02
CA TYR A 288 -9.01 -13.99 10.07
C TYR A 288 -7.57 -14.27 10.52
N TYR A 289 -7.17 -13.79 11.71
CA TYR A 289 -5.77 -13.87 12.10
C TYR A 289 -5.35 -15.27 12.56
N VAL A 290 -6.17 -16.00 13.30
CA VAL A 290 -5.88 -17.41 13.62
C VAL A 290 -6.19 -18.30 12.43
N GLY A 291 -7.42 -18.24 11.90
CA GLY A 291 -7.90 -19.17 10.86
C GLY A 291 -7.16 -19.02 9.53
N ASN A 292 -7.04 -17.79 9.00
CA ASN A 292 -6.45 -17.58 7.68
C ASN A 292 -4.95 -17.27 7.74
N ARG A 293 -4.46 -16.64 8.83
CA ARG A 293 -3.06 -16.21 8.93
C ARG A 293 -2.20 -17.08 9.86
N GLY A 294 -2.81 -18.05 10.56
CA GLY A 294 -2.11 -18.99 11.42
C GLY A 294 -1.45 -18.38 12.66
N LEU A 295 -1.87 -17.18 13.09
CA LEU A 295 -1.26 -16.54 14.26
C LEU A 295 -1.73 -17.20 15.57
N PRO A 296 -0.88 -17.26 16.61
CA PRO A 296 -1.33 -17.53 17.96
C PRO A 296 -2.40 -16.53 18.38
N ILE A 297 -3.39 -16.96 19.18
CA ILE A 297 -4.54 -16.11 19.56
C ILE A 297 -4.13 -14.79 20.25
N ALA A 298 -3.07 -14.79 21.06
CA ALA A 298 -2.57 -13.58 21.70
C ALA A 298 -2.10 -12.55 20.67
N ASP A 299 -1.31 -12.98 19.68
CA ASP A 299 -0.81 -12.16 18.57
C ASP A 299 -1.96 -11.73 17.66
N ALA A 300 -2.92 -12.62 17.41
CA ALA A 300 -4.11 -12.35 16.62
C ALA A 300 -4.97 -11.23 17.20
N ARG A 301 -5.14 -11.18 18.51
CA ARG A 301 -5.86 -10.10 19.21
C ARG A 301 -5.14 -8.76 19.09
N VAL A 302 -3.82 -8.75 19.16
CA VAL A 302 -3.02 -7.54 18.89
C VAL A 302 -3.29 -7.04 17.48
N MET A 303 -3.21 -7.92 16.48
CA MET A 303 -3.45 -7.55 15.09
C MET A 303 -4.89 -7.10 14.84
N ALA A 304 -5.88 -7.74 15.43
CA ALA A 304 -7.28 -7.34 15.31
C ALA A 304 -7.53 -5.94 15.89
N ALA A 305 -6.92 -5.61 17.04
CA ALA A 305 -6.98 -4.28 17.64
C ALA A 305 -6.35 -3.20 16.75
N TYR A 306 -5.31 -3.54 15.98
CA TYR A 306 -4.70 -2.62 15.00
C TYR A 306 -5.47 -2.54 13.69
N THR A 307 -6.18 -3.57 13.29
CA THR A 307 -7.01 -3.58 12.07
C THR A 307 -8.32 -2.82 12.29
N GLY A 308 -8.91 -2.94 13.46
CA GLY A 308 -10.10 -2.21 13.90
C GLY A 308 -9.78 -0.82 14.47
N ASN A 309 -10.76 -0.26 15.17
CA ASN A 309 -10.73 1.09 15.75
C ASN A 309 -10.43 2.16 14.68
N VAL A 310 -11.12 2.04 13.54
CA VAL A 310 -11.00 2.97 12.42
C VAL A 310 -12.28 3.79 12.25
N SER A 311 -12.14 5.01 11.78
CA SER A 311 -13.24 5.82 11.28
C SER A 311 -13.19 5.93 9.76
N VAL A 312 -14.36 6.00 9.14
CA VAL A 312 -14.53 6.24 7.71
C VAL A 312 -15.20 7.60 7.56
N PRO A 313 -14.44 8.64 7.21
CA PRO A 313 -14.96 10.00 7.20
C PRO A 313 -15.94 10.21 6.03
N ARG A 314 -16.99 11.01 6.27
CA ARG A 314 -17.95 11.43 5.26
C ARG A 314 -17.45 12.60 4.41
N SER A 315 -16.47 13.34 4.90
CA SER A 315 -15.79 14.42 4.19
C SER A 315 -14.31 14.11 4.07
N TRP A 316 -13.75 14.31 2.90
CA TRP A 316 -12.36 14.02 2.62
C TRP A 316 -11.43 15.23 2.74
N ALA A 317 -11.89 16.38 3.24
CA ALA A 317 -11.06 17.57 3.40
C ALA A 317 -9.78 17.27 4.19
N GLY A 318 -9.91 16.56 5.33
CA GLY A 318 -8.77 16.15 6.15
C GLY A 318 -7.88 15.09 5.48
N ALA A 319 -8.47 14.18 4.69
CA ALA A 319 -7.72 13.18 3.92
C ALA A 319 -6.91 13.84 2.80
N ILE A 320 -7.50 14.79 2.07
CA ILE A 320 -6.83 15.56 1.01
C ILE A 320 -5.67 16.38 1.59
N ALA A 321 -5.89 17.07 2.72
CA ALA A 321 -4.83 17.80 3.38
C ALA A 321 -3.68 16.90 3.84
N TYR A 322 -3.98 15.70 4.34
CA TYR A 322 -2.98 14.70 4.71
C TYR A 322 -2.18 14.20 3.50
N GLN A 323 -2.84 13.90 2.38
CA GLN A 323 -2.16 13.52 1.14
C GLN A 323 -1.29 14.65 0.59
N GLN A 324 -1.75 15.92 0.70
CA GLN A 324 -0.96 17.06 0.26
C GLN A 324 0.32 17.21 1.09
N ALA A 325 0.22 17.03 2.41
CA ALA A 325 1.40 17.06 3.28
C ALA A 325 2.43 15.98 2.91
N ALA A 326 1.96 14.77 2.56
CA ALA A 326 2.83 13.69 2.08
C ALA A 326 3.51 14.05 0.75
N ILE A 327 2.77 14.63 -0.20
CA ILE A 327 3.29 15.10 -1.50
C ILE A 327 4.33 16.19 -1.29
N ASP A 328 4.03 17.20 -0.47
CA ASP A 328 4.92 18.34 -0.21
C ASP A 328 6.19 17.91 0.56
N THR A 329 6.10 16.84 1.33
CA THR A 329 7.26 16.26 2.02
C THR A 329 8.13 15.43 1.08
N LEU A 330 7.54 14.55 0.29
CA LEU A 330 8.29 13.56 -0.50
C LEU A 330 8.69 14.07 -1.88
N GLY A 331 7.88 14.91 -2.53
CA GLY A 331 8.15 15.38 -3.89
C GLY A 331 9.55 15.97 -4.07
N PRO A 332 9.97 16.93 -3.23
CA PRO A 332 11.33 17.50 -3.28
C PRO A 332 12.44 16.48 -3.03
N GLU A 333 12.22 15.54 -2.10
CA GLU A 333 13.21 14.53 -1.68
C GLU A 333 13.43 13.45 -2.73
N THR A 334 12.37 13.13 -3.49
CA THR A 334 12.39 12.10 -4.54
C THR A 334 12.49 12.69 -5.95
N LYS A 335 12.56 14.03 -6.06
CA LYS A 335 12.64 14.78 -7.33
C LYS A 335 11.43 14.53 -8.25
N HIS A 336 10.27 14.28 -7.67
CA HIS A 336 9.03 14.15 -8.41
C HIS A 336 8.33 15.52 -8.59
N PRO A 337 7.51 15.67 -9.65
CA PRO A 337 6.79 16.90 -9.90
C PRO A 337 5.76 17.18 -8.81
N ARG A 338 5.42 18.45 -8.66
CA ARG A 338 4.34 18.86 -7.76
C ARG A 338 3.01 18.26 -8.21
N LEU A 339 2.25 17.73 -7.27
CA LEU A 339 0.94 17.13 -7.49
C LEU A 339 -0.07 17.80 -6.54
N ASP A 340 -1.26 18.12 -7.06
CA ASP A 340 -2.38 18.54 -6.23
C ASP A 340 -3.12 17.31 -5.71
N ALA A 341 -3.12 17.11 -4.39
CA ALA A 341 -3.75 15.98 -3.74
C ALA A 341 -5.25 15.87 -4.06
N ALA A 342 -5.95 16.97 -4.30
CA ALA A 342 -7.37 16.93 -4.66
C ALA A 342 -7.62 16.11 -5.94
N THR A 343 -6.65 16.11 -6.85
CA THR A 343 -6.73 15.34 -8.11
C THR A 343 -6.60 13.83 -7.90
N LEU A 344 -6.09 13.38 -6.76
CA LEU A 344 -6.02 11.96 -6.41
C LEU A 344 -7.39 11.38 -6.02
N PHE A 345 -8.38 12.21 -5.69
CA PHE A 345 -9.65 11.74 -5.15
C PHE A 345 -10.76 11.81 -6.21
N ASP A 346 -11.51 10.73 -6.37
CA ASP A 346 -12.76 10.76 -7.12
C ASP A 346 -13.92 11.14 -6.19
N ARG A 347 -14.26 12.43 -6.18
CA ARG A 347 -15.25 13.00 -5.28
C ARG A 347 -16.66 12.41 -5.42
N ARG A 348 -16.96 11.67 -6.51
CA ARG A 348 -18.21 10.96 -6.68
C ARG A 348 -18.45 9.88 -5.62
N PHE A 349 -17.36 9.40 -5.00
CA PHE A 349 -17.39 8.36 -3.95
C PHE A 349 -17.34 8.92 -2.51
N GLU A 350 -17.11 10.22 -2.31
CA GLU A 350 -16.74 10.81 -1.02
C GLU A 350 -17.59 10.36 0.17
N ARG A 351 -18.91 10.26 -0.02
CA ARG A 351 -19.83 9.94 1.09
C ARG A 351 -20.16 8.45 1.22
N ILE A 352 -19.96 7.67 0.17
CA ILE A 352 -20.53 6.32 0.04
C ILE A 352 -20.10 5.41 1.19
N ALA A 353 -18.81 5.29 1.44
CA ALA A 353 -18.28 4.43 2.52
C ALA A 353 -18.60 4.99 3.90
N GLY A 354 -18.48 6.30 4.10
CA GLY A 354 -18.75 6.96 5.38
C GLY A 354 -20.21 6.87 5.80
N ASP A 355 -21.15 7.07 4.85
CA ASP A 355 -22.58 6.93 5.11
C ASP A 355 -22.94 5.46 5.41
N ALA A 356 -22.34 4.50 4.70
CA ALA A 356 -22.53 3.08 4.94
C ALA A 356 -22.03 2.68 6.34
N ALA A 357 -20.81 3.08 6.72
CA ALA A 357 -20.25 2.79 8.03
C ALA A 357 -21.12 3.37 9.17
N ALA A 358 -21.60 4.60 9.01
CA ALA A 358 -22.45 5.26 10.01
C ALA A 358 -23.84 4.62 10.15
N SER A 359 -24.37 4.01 9.07
CA SER A 359 -25.71 3.39 9.09
C SER A 359 -25.86 2.21 10.05
N VAL A 360 -24.75 1.57 10.44
CA VAL A 360 -24.74 0.41 11.36
C VAL A 360 -24.26 0.78 12.75
N GLN A 361 -23.59 1.92 12.95
CA GLN A 361 -23.14 2.37 14.26
C GLN A 361 -24.27 2.87 15.19
N GLY A 362 -25.45 3.10 14.67
CA GLY A 362 -26.62 3.59 15.41
C GLY A 362 -27.69 2.54 15.72
N LYS A 363 -27.51 1.28 15.37
CA LYS A 363 -28.45 0.20 15.69
C LYS A 363 -27.99 -0.51 16.94
N PRO A 364 -28.80 -0.56 18.03
CA PRO A 364 -28.52 -1.44 19.15
C PRO A 364 -28.49 -2.90 18.65
N SER A 365 -27.49 -3.64 19.09
CA SER A 365 -27.30 -5.10 18.85
C SER A 365 -28.46 -5.91 19.46
#